data_0f4cd527f53cc66d9c5b2fe39164cdc2
#
_entry.id   0f4cd527f53cc66d9c5b2fe39164cdc2
#
_cell.length_a   1.000
_cell.length_b   1.000
_cell.length_c   1.000
_cell.angle_alpha   90.00
_cell.angle_beta   90.00
_cell.angle_gamma   90.00
#
_symmetry.space_group_name_H-M   'P 1'
#
loop_
_entity.id
_entity.type
_entity.pdbx_description
1 polymer ?
#
loop_
_entity_poly.entity_id
_entity_poly.type
_entity_poly.pdbx_seq_one_letter_code
_entity_poly.pdbx_strand_id
1 'polypeptide(L)'
;NNTNTIGNKVDVLVKSNVPISPICFPARTPILTDQGNIAISKLNPKIHTIRGKKIVAISQTISLDKHIISIEKDAIAKNIPCNTTQISKDHKLLYKGVMTKAIDLVGVCKGISEIHYNGEILYNVILQKYDRMVINNLICETLHPSHMIAKIITSNNNQVGKNQLFAKLNRIILKNDIPAFKKLYTALK
;
A
#
# COMPACT_ATOMS: atom_id res chain seq x y z
N ASN A 1 13.42 9.89 -27.29
CA ASN A 1 12.14 10.33 -26.72
C ASN A 1 11.37 9.11 -26.23
N ASN A 2 11.71 8.65 -25.03
CA ASN A 2 10.98 7.58 -24.35
C ASN A 2 10.11 8.22 -23.26
N THR A 3 8.89 8.57 -23.59
CA THR A 3 7.82 8.83 -22.62
C THR A 3 7.26 7.49 -22.19
N ASN A 4 7.92 6.83 -21.26
CA ASN A 4 7.31 5.76 -20.49
C ASN A 4 6.22 6.35 -19.61
N THR A 5 5.01 6.39 -20.13
CA THR A 5 3.80 6.66 -19.35
C THR A 5 3.55 5.42 -18.48
N ILE A 6 4.25 5.32 -17.37
CA ILE A 6 3.94 4.36 -16.32
C ILE A 6 2.61 4.82 -15.72
N GLY A 7 1.61 3.97 -15.84
CA GLY A 7 0.25 4.28 -15.46
C GLY A 7 0.11 4.83 -14.04
N ASN A 8 -0.67 5.89 -13.95
CA ASN A 8 -1.32 6.42 -12.74
C ASN A 8 -0.40 6.65 -11.54
N LYS A 9 0.59 7.55 -11.69
CA LYS A 9 1.22 8.19 -10.53
C LYS A 9 0.19 9.09 -9.87
N VAL A 10 -0.16 8.77 -8.64
CA VAL A 10 -0.97 9.65 -7.82
C VAL A 10 -0.36 9.73 -6.43
N ASP A 11 0.24 10.86 -6.15
CA ASP A 11 0.77 11.15 -4.82
C ASP A 11 -0.41 11.51 -3.90
N VAL A 12 -0.71 10.65 -2.96
CA VAL A 12 -1.71 10.90 -1.91
C VAL A 12 -1.00 11.08 -0.59
N LEU A 13 -1.16 12.25 0.01
CA LEU A 13 -0.73 12.50 1.37
C LEU A 13 -1.71 11.85 2.33
N VAL A 14 -1.23 10.98 3.23
CA VAL A 14 -2.08 10.29 4.20
C VAL A 14 -1.71 10.68 5.62
N LYS A 15 -2.68 11.19 6.37
CA LYS A 15 -2.55 11.57 7.77
C LYS A 15 -3.40 10.65 8.65
N SER A 16 -2.90 10.32 9.85
CA SER A 16 -3.43 9.31 10.76
C SER A 16 -4.84 9.55 11.31
N ASN A 17 -5.38 10.77 11.27
CA ASN A 17 -6.67 11.12 11.90
C ASN A 17 -7.87 11.05 10.94
N VAL A 18 -7.67 10.98 9.64
CA VAL A 18 -8.73 10.65 8.68
C VAL A 18 -8.78 9.12 8.59
N PRO A 19 -9.98 8.49 8.44
CA PRO A 19 -10.09 7.03 8.37
C PRO A 19 -9.55 6.48 7.03
N ILE A 20 -8.32 6.85 6.74
CA ILE A 20 -7.52 6.39 5.63
C ILE A 20 -6.15 5.96 6.20
N SER A 21 -5.95 4.67 6.30
CA SER A 21 -4.69 4.12 6.77
C SER A 21 -3.75 3.90 5.59
N PRO A 22 -2.51 4.38 5.64
CA PRO A 22 -1.52 4.06 4.63
C PRO A 22 -1.13 2.59 4.76
N ILE A 23 -1.66 1.78 3.87
CA ILE A 23 -1.31 0.36 3.75
C ILE A 23 -0.36 0.24 2.57
N CYS A 24 0.96 0.26 2.81
CA CYS A 24 1.94 0.47 1.77
C CYS A 24 3.32 -0.13 2.08
N PHE A 25 4.15 -0.19 1.04
CA PHE A 25 5.53 -0.66 1.04
C PHE A 25 6.47 0.33 0.35
N PRO A 26 7.76 0.39 0.75
CA PRO A 26 8.80 1.11 0.01
C PRO A 26 9.00 0.59 -1.41
N ALA A 27 9.55 1.42 -2.28
CA ALA A 27 9.71 1.19 -3.71
C ALA A 27 10.43 -0.11 -4.09
N ARG A 28 11.42 -0.53 -3.33
CA ARG A 28 12.25 -1.71 -3.62
C ARG A 28 11.68 -3.02 -3.06
N THR A 29 10.56 -2.97 -2.36
CA THR A 29 9.94 -4.15 -1.76
C THR A 29 9.61 -5.19 -2.84
N PRO A 30 10.15 -6.43 -2.76
CA PRO A 30 9.92 -7.44 -3.76
C PRO A 30 8.54 -8.08 -3.58
N ILE A 31 7.74 -8.03 -4.62
CA ILE A 31 6.46 -8.73 -4.69
C ILE A 31 6.65 -10.03 -5.45
N LEU A 32 6.23 -11.16 -4.88
CA LEU A 32 6.20 -12.42 -5.60
C LEU A 32 5.07 -12.41 -6.62
N THR A 33 5.45 -12.35 -7.90
CA THR A 33 4.54 -12.44 -9.03
C THR A 33 4.68 -13.79 -9.72
N ASP A 34 3.77 -14.12 -10.64
CA ASP A 34 3.89 -15.32 -11.47
C ASP A 34 5.09 -15.22 -12.43
N GLN A 35 5.65 -14.02 -12.59
CA GLN A 35 6.85 -13.73 -13.39
C GLN A 35 8.13 -13.55 -12.54
N GLY A 36 8.08 -13.97 -11.26
CA GLY A 36 9.18 -13.87 -10.31
C GLY A 36 9.05 -12.70 -9.34
N ASN A 37 10.10 -12.46 -8.55
CA ASN A 37 10.14 -11.35 -7.61
C ASN A 37 10.41 -10.02 -8.34
N ILE A 38 9.46 -9.10 -8.24
CA ILE A 38 9.53 -7.78 -8.89
C ILE A 38 9.40 -6.70 -7.82
N ALA A 39 10.30 -5.70 -7.84
CA ALA A 39 10.17 -4.54 -6.96
C ALA A 39 8.80 -3.86 -7.19
N ILE A 40 8.10 -3.53 -6.11
CA ILE A 40 6.73 -3.00 -6.20
C ILE A 40 6.64 -1.76 -7.10
N SER A 41 7.64 -0.88 -7.08
CA SER A 41 7.72 0.29 -7.96
C SER A 41 7.91 -0.02 -9.45
N LYS A 42 8.30 -1.26 -9.77
CA LYS A 42 8.52 -1.74 -11.15
C LYS A 42 7.42 -2.66 -11.64
N LEU A 43 6.41 -2.93 -10.82
CA LEU A 43 5.26 -3.71 -11.25
C LEU A 43 4.57 -3.04 -12.44
N ASN A 44 4.25 -3.85 -13.44
CA ASN A 44 3.49 -3.41 -14.62
C ASN A 44 2.21 -4.25 -14.70
N PRO A 45 1.03 -3.63 -14.50
CA PRO A 45 -0.26 -4.34 -14.56
C PRO A 45 -0.55 -5.03 -15.89
N LYS A 46 0.13 -4.62 -16.97
CA LYS A 46 -0.07 -5.21 -18.30
C LYS A 46 0.61 -6.56 -18.48
N ILE A 47 1.67 -6.83 -17.71
CA ILE A 47 2.51 -8.03 -17.90
C ILE A 47 2.69 -8.86 -16.63
N HIS A 48 2.53 -8.28 -15.44
CA HIS A 48 2.69 -9.01 -14.20
C HIS A 48 1.33 -9.46 -13.63
N THR A 49 1.33 -10.65 -13.07
CA THR A 49 0.17 -11.24 -12.38
C THR A 49 0.60 -11.77 -11.02
N ILE A 50 -0.34 -11.84 -10.08
CA ILE A 50 -0.11 -12.37 -8.73
C ILE A 50 -1.07 -13.53 -8.50
N ARG A 51 -0.54 -14.74 -8.33
CA ARG A 51 -1.34 -15.96 -8.13
C ARG A 51 -2.41 -16.14 -9.23
N GLY A 52 -2.02 -15.94 -10.48
CA GLY A 52 -2.91 -16.00 -11.66
C GLY A 52 -3.89 -14.81 -11.80
N LYS A 53 -3.82 -13.81 -10.92
CA LYS A 53 -4.73 -12.66 -10.91
C LYS A 53 -4.09 -11.44 -11.53
N LYS A 54 -4.87 -10.73 -12.35
CA LYS A 54 -4.43 -9.47 -12.94
C LYS A 54 -4.30 -8.38 -11.87
N ILE A 55 -3.23 -7.61 -11.96
CA ILE A 55 -3.07 -6.38 -11.18
C ILE A 55 -3.95 -5.30 -11.82
N VAL A 56 -4.86 -4.73 -11.04
CA VAL A 56 -5.73 -3.63 -11.52
C VAL A 56 -4.96 -2.32 -11.57
N ALA A 57 -4.20 -2.03 -10.51
CA ALA A 57 -3.39 -0.82 -10.41
C ALA A 57 -2.34 -0.94 -9.29
N ILE A 58 -1.39 -0.01 -9.29
CA ILE A 58 -0.43 0.22 -8.22
C ILE A 58 -0.71 1.61 -7.64
N SER A 59 -1.02 1.69 -6.35
CA SER A 59 -1.16 2.96 -5.65
C SER A 59 0.21 3.53 -5.27
N GLN A 60 0.30 4.85 -5.22
CA GLN A 60 1.46 5.58 -4.73
C GLN A 60 1.00 6.60 -3.69
N THR A 61 1.63 6.62 -2.53
CA THR A 61 1.27 7.50 -1.42
C THR A 61 2.50 8.02 -0.70
N ILE A 62 2.37 9.18 -0.06
CA ILE A 62 3.33 9.69 0.91
C ILE A 62 2.62 9.73 2.26
N SER A 63 3.13 9.00 3.24
CA SER A 63 2.61 9.06 4.60
C SER A 63 3.07 10.32 5.31
N LEU A 64 2.19 10.91 6.12
CA LEU A 64 2.56 11.96 7.07
C LEU A 64 3.03 11.40 8.42
N ASP A 65 2.99 10.10 8.60
CA ASP A 65 3.63 9.43 9.73
C ASP A 65 5.16 9.58 9.64
N LYS A 66 5.79 9.74 10.79
CA LYS A 66 7.24 9.85 10.88
C LYS A 66 7.94 8.49 11.00
N HIS A 67 7.19 7.41 11.11
CA HIS A 67 7.71 6.07 11.35
C HIS A 67 7.04 5.03 10.45
N ILE A 68 7.81 4.02 10.12
CA ILE A 68 7.41 2.81 9.40
C ILE A 68 7.90 1.60 10.21
N ILE A 69 7.37 0.42 9.98
CA ILE A 69 7.78 -0.79 10.68
C ILE A 69 8.88 -1.49 9.90
N SER A 70 9.96 -1.84 10.58
CA SER A 70 11.00 -2.74 10.09
C SER A 70 10.80 -4.13 10.70
N ILE A 71 10.78 -5.15 9.87
CA ILE A 71 10.70 -6.55 10.22
C ILE A 71 12.00 -7.20 9.79
N GLU A 72 12.87 -7.52 10.73
CA GLU A 72 14.16 -8.16 10.46
C GLU A 72 13.96 -9.56 9.91
N LYS A 73 14.97 -10.03 9.18
CA LYS A 73 15.02 -11.43 8.74
C LYS A 73 14.76 -12.36 9.92
N ASP A 74 13.99 -13.41 9.69
CA ASP A 74 13.62 -14.43 10.69
C ASP A 74 12.79 -13.95 11.89
N ALA A 75 12.30 -12.69 11.89
CA ALA A 75 11.59 -12.13 13.04
C ALA A 75 10.24 -12.80 13.36
N ILE A 76 9.59 -13.39 12.37
CA ILE A 76 8.32 -14.12 12.55
C ILE A 76 8.58 -15.62 12.76
N ALA A 77 9.40 -16.20 11.90
CA ALA A 77 9.83 -17.59 11.94
C ALA A 77 11.09 -17.76 11.07
N LYS A 78 11.72 -18.93 11.11
CA LYS A 78 12.86 -19.23 10.24
C LYS A 78 12.51 -18.93 8.78
N ASN A 79 13.32 -18.07 8.14
CA ASN A 79 13.15 -17.61 6.76
C ASN A 79 11.85 -16.80 6.51
N ILE A 80 11.25 -16.22 7.56
CA ILE A 80 10.06 -15.36 7.47
C ILE A 80 10.28 -14.11 8.36
N PRO A 81 10.51 -12.93 7.75
CA PRO A 81 10.87 -12.75 6.34
C PRO A 81 12.26 -13.32 6.00
N CYS A 82 12.48 -13.64 4.73
CA CYS A 82 13.80 -14.09 4.27
C CYS A 82 14.82 -12.95 4.16
N ASN A 83 14.36 -11.71 4.10
CA ASN A 83 15.15 -10.48 4.15
C ASN A 83 14.42 -9.44 4.99
N THR A 84 15.16 -8.51 5.60
CA THR A 84 14.55 -7.37 6.32
C THR A 84 13.56 -6.65 5.40
N THR A 85 12.34 -6.45 5.91
CA THR A 85 11.21 -5.92 5.16
C THR A 85 10.62 -4.73 5.89
N GLN A 86 10.38 -3.65 5.16
CA GLN A 86 9.73 -2.45 5.71
C GLN A 86 8.28 -2.39 5.25
N ILE A 87 7.39 -1.97 6.13
CA ILE A 87 5.94 -1.96 5.91
C ILE A 87 5.31 -0.82 6.72
N SER A 88 4.25 -0.22 6.21
CA SER A 88 3.49 0.78 6.97
C SER A 88 2.82 0.18 8.21
N LYS A 89 2.59 0.99 9.23
CA LYS A 89 2.12 0.57 10.56
C LYS A 89 0.86 -0.29 10.55
N ASP A 90 -0.14 0.14 9.79
CA ASP A 90 -1.45 -0.49 9.79
C ASP A 90 -1.60 -1.61 8.76
N HIS A 91 -0.57 -1.85 7.97
CA HIS A 91 -0.56 -2.93 6.99
C HIS A 91 -0.60 -4.28 7.69
N LYS A 92 -1.53 -5.13 7.28
CA LYS A 92 -1.68 -6.45 7.89
C LYS A 92 -0.83 -7.49 7.18
N LEU A 93 -0.23 -8.33 8.01
CA LEU A 93 0.50 -9.52 7.60
C LEU A 93 0.02 -10.72 8.40
N LEU A 94 0.22 -11.92 7.86
CA LEU A 94 -0.20 -13.16 8.51
C LEU A 94 0.76 -13.47 9.68
N TYR A 95 0.22 -13.52 10.88
CA TYR A 95 0.92 -13.93 12.09
C TYR A 95 0.09 -14.95 12.86
N LYS A 96 0.63 -16.14 13.11
CA LYS A 96 -0.05 -17.24 13.83
C LYS A 96 -1.49 -17.48 13.30
N GLY A 97 -1.65 -17.49 11.99
CA GLY A 97 -2.94 -17.74 11.34
C GLY A 97 -3.90 -16.54 11.26
N VAL A 98 -3.55 -15.38 11.81
CA VAL A 98 -4.38 -14.17 11.85
C VAL A 98 -3.72 -13.03 11.11
N MET A 99 -4.50 -12.29 10.29
CA MET A 99 -4.02 -11.05 9.65
C MET A 99 -3.90 -9.96 10.70
N THR A 100 -2.66 -9.60 11.05
CA THR A 100 -2.30 -8.73 12.17
C THR A 100 -1.59 -7.48 11.65
N LYS A 101 -1.93 -6.31 12.18
CA LYS A 101 -1.23 -5.07 11.84
C LYS A 101 0.24 -5.14 12.23
N ALA A 102 1.12 -4.61 11.39
CA ALA A 102 2.55 -4.63 11.66
C ALA A 102 2.91 -3.94 12.99
N ILE A 103 2.24 -2.83 13.32
CA ILE A 103 2.46 -2.11 14.57
C ILE A 103 2.16 -2.97 15.82
N ASP A 104 1.17 -3.86 15.74
CA ASP A 104 0.77 -4.71 16.86
C ASP A 104 1.81 -5.80 17.17
N LEU A 105 2.77 -6.01 16.29
CA LEU A 105 3.87 -6.96 16.48
C LEU A 105 5.12 -6.32 17.11
N VAL A 106 5.18 -5.00 17.19
CA VAL A 106 6.26 -4.28 17.90
C VAL A 106 6.18 -4.58 19.38
N GLY A 107 7.29 -5.02 19.97
CA GLY A 107 7.34 -5.49 21.36
C GLY A 107 6.79 -6.91 21.58
N VAL A 108 6.13 -7.51 20.59
CA VAL A 108 5.67 -8.91 20.63
C VAL A 108 6.69 -9.84 19.99
N CYS A 109 7.20 -9.45 18.82
CA CYS A 109 8.22 -10.20 18.09
C CYS A 109 9.56 -9.50 18.20
N LYS A 110 10.60 -10.24 18.61
CA LYS A 110 11.98 -9.74 18.53
C LYS A 110 12.35 -9.47 17.07
N GLY A 111 13.02 -8.33 16.80
CA GLY A 111 13.39 -7.94 15.44
C GLY A 111 12.28 -7.22 14.68
N ILE A 112 11.19 -6.82 15.35
CA ILE A 112 10.17 -5.92 14.77
C ILE A 112 10.20 -4.61 15.55
N SER A 113 10.43 -3.50 14.85
CA SER A 113 10.57 -2.18 15.46
C SER A 113 10.06 -1.06 14.58
N GLU A 114 9.72 0.07 15.19
CA GLU A 114 9.48 1.32 14.46
C GLU A 114 10.82 1.93 14.06
N ILE A 115 10.94 2.35 12.81
CA ILE A 115 12.08 3.09 12.28
C ILE A 115 11.64 4.41 11.68
N HIS A 116 12.57 5.37 11.54
CA HIS A 116 12.28 6.65 10.93
C HIS A 116 11.87 6.48 9.46
N TYR A 117 10.82 7.20 9.05
CA TYR A 117 10.36 7.28 7.66
C TYR A 117 10.72 8.64 7.08
N ASN A 118 11.42 8.64 5.95
CA ASN A 118 11.98 9.85 5.34
C ASN A 118 11.05 10.54 4.34
N GLY A 119 9.78 10.09 4.21
CA GLY A 119 8.82 10.69 3.27
C GLY A 119 8.96 10.21 1.83
N GLU A 120 9.64 9.09 1.59
CA GLU A 120 9.68 8.47 0.28
C GLU A 120 8.30 7.96 -0.16
N ILE A 121 8.09 7.82 -1.47
CA ILE A 121 6.86 7.27 -2.03
C ILE A 121 6.72 5.81 -1.60
N LEU A 122 5.55 5.49 -1.06
CA LEU A 122 5.13 4.15 -0.69
C LEU A 122 4.11 3.60 -1.70
N TYR A 123 4.08 2.30 -1.87
CA TYR A 123 3.31 1.62 -2.92
C TYR A 123 2.41 0.53 -2.34
N ASN A 124 1.28 0.27 -2.99
CA ASN A 124 0.48 -0.93 -2.75
C ASN A 124 -0.12 -1.46 -4.04
N VAL A 125 -0.51 -2.72 -4.00
CA VAL A 125 -1.12 -3.44 -5.12
C VAL A 125 -2.63 -3.46 -4.94
N ILE A 126 -3.37 -3.19 -6.02
CA ILE A 126 -4.82 -3.33 -6.10
C ILE A 126 -5.12 -4.48 -7.05
N LEU A 127 -5.77 -5.52 -6.54
CA LEU A 127 -6.37 -6.59 -7.31
C LEU A 127 -7.88 -6.36 -7.45
N GLN A 128 -8.55 -7.12 -8.30
CA GLN A 128 -10.00 -7.01 -8.50
C GLN A 128 -10.79 -7.25 -7.20
N LYS A 129 -10.29 -8.15 -6.36
CA LYS A 129 -10.83 -8.42 -5.02
C LYS A 129 -9.73 -8.26 -3.98
N TYR A 130 -10.11 -7.98 -2.74
CA TYR A 130 -9.19 -8.04 -1.61
C TYR A 130 -8.55 -9.42 -1.54
N ASP A 131 -7.23 -9.47 -1.43
CA ASP A 131 -6.46 -10.70 -1.46
C ASP A 131 -5.15 -10.55 -0.67
N ARG A 132 -4.32 -11.55 -0.79
CA ARG A 132 -2.99 -11.65 -0.16
C ARG A 132 -1.92 -11.79 -1.23
N MET A 133 -0.73 -11.29 -0.93
CA MET A 133 0.46 -11.43 -1.75
C MET A 133 1.65 -11.79 -0.86
N VAL A 134 2.72 -12.30 -1.45
CA VAL A 134 3.92 -12.74 -0.74
C VAL A 134 5.05 -11.75 -0.97
N ILE A 135 5.68 -11.34 0.13
CA ILE A 135 6.78 -10.37 0.17
C ILE A 135 7.86 -10.93 1.09
N ASN A 136 9.00 -11.30 0.55
CA ASN A 136 10.07 -11.93 1.34
C ASN A 136 9.56 -13.08 2.24
N ASN A 137 8.68 -13.93 1.73
CA ASN A 137 7.97 -14.99 2.45
C ASN A 137 6.93 -14.53 3.48
N LEU A 138 6.75 -13.24 3.72
CA LEU A 138 5.61 -12.70 4.46
C LEU A 138 4.35 -12.76 3.59
N ILE A 139 3.24 -13.15 4.18
CA ILE A 139 1.92 -13.05 3.55
C ILE A 139 1.28 -11.74 4.01
N CYS A 140 1.12 -10.81 3.08
CA CYS A 140 0.58 -9.47 3.35
C CYS A 140 -0.70 -9.24 2.54
N GLU A 141 -1.54 -8.33 3.03
CA GLU A 141 -2.76 -7.95 2.31
C GLU A 141 -2.46 -7.04 1.11
N THR A 142 -3.30 -7.12 0.08
CA THR A 142 -3.41 -6.12 -0.98
C THR A 142 -4.28 -4.95 -0.51
N LEU A 143 -4.27 -3.82 -1.23
CA LEU A 143 -5.17 -2.72 -0.90
C LEU A 143 -6.62 -3.12 -1.19
N HIS A 144 -7.52 -2.96 -0.21
CA HIS A 144 -8.91 -3.32 -0.37
C HIS A 144 -9.56 -2.46 -1.47
N PRO A 145 -10.31 -3.04 -2.43
CA PRO A 145 -10.95 -2.27 -3.51
C PRO A 145 -11.89 -1.17 -3.03
N SER A 146 -12.47 -1.30 -1.83
CA SER A 146 -13.30 -0.27 -1.20
C SER A 146 -12.51 0.85 -0.53
N HIS A 147 -11.19 0.75 -0.45
CA HIS A 147 -10.36 1.82 0.09
C HIS A 147 -10.49 3.08 -0.78
N MET A 148 -10.52 4.27 -0.18
CA MET A 148 -10.72 5.54 -0.89
C MET A 148 -9.78 5.70 -2.09
N ILE A 149 -8.51 5.39 -1.91
CA ILE A 149 -7.50 5.47 -2.98
C ILE A 149 -7.84 4.50 -4.11
N ALA A 150 -8.19 3.26 -3.78
CA ALA A 150 -8.58 2.26 -4.77
C ALA A 150 -9.83 2.71 -5.54
N LYS A 151 -10.84 3.24 -4.86
CA LYS A 151 -12.07 3.76 -5.49
C LYS A 151 -11.78 4.88 -6.49
N ILE A 152 -10.89 5.82 -6.15
CA ILE A 152 -10.49 6.88 -7.08
C ILE A 152 -9.76 6.29 -8.29
N ILE A 153 -8.77 5.43 -8.07
CA ILE A 153 -7.96 4.82 -9.14
C ILE A 153 -8.85 4.03 -10.11
N THR A 154 -9.80 3.27 -9.59
CA THR A 154 -10.69 2.40 -10.39
C THR A 154 -11.95 3.09 -10.89
N SER A 155 -12.18 4.36 -10.54
CA SER A 155 -13.33 5.12 -11.02
C SER A 155 -13.28 5.33 -12.54
N ASN A 156 -14.44 5.57 -13.14
CA ASN A 156 -14.59 5.83 -14.58
C ASN A 156 -14.08 7.22 -15.03
N ASN A 157 -13.52 8.00 -14.10
CA ASN A 157 -12.95 9.30 -14.45
C ASN A 157 -11.70 9.14 -15.32
N ASN A 158 -11.50 10.07 -16.24
CA ASN A 158 -10.25 10.17 -16.96
C ASN A 158 -9.10 10.60 -16.01
N GLN A 159 -7.86 10.61 -16.48
CA GLN A 159 -6.70 10.93 -15.64
C GLN A 159 -6.78 12.31 -14.99
N VAL A 160 -7.31 13.32 -15.69
CA VAL A 160 -7.49 14.67 -15.14
C VAL A 160 -8.49 14.65 -13.99
N GLY A 161 -9.62 13.98 -14.16
CA GLY A 161 -10.63 13.83 -13.12
C GLY A 161 -10.11 13.08 -11.90
N LYS A 162 -9.33 12.02 -12.10
CA LYS A 162 -8.67 11.30 -10.99
C LYS A 162 -7.70 12.20 -10.23
N ASN A 163 -6.88 12.97 -10.93
CA ASN A 163 -5.94 13.91 -10.31
C ASN A 163 -6.67 14.98 -9.48
N GLN A 164 -7.81 15.49 -9.97
CA GLN A 164 -8.65 16.43 -9.23
C GLN A 164 -9.23 15.80 -7.95
N LEU A 165 -9.68 14.53 -8.03
CA LEU A 165 -10.18 13.79 -6.87
C LEU A 165 -9.09 13.57 -5.83
N PHE A 166 -7.86 13.27 -6.24
CA PHE A 166 -6.73 13.14 -5.33
C PHE A 166 -6.34 14.48 -4.71
N ALA A 167 -6.31 15.56 -5.48
CA ALA A 167 -6.07 16.89 -4.93
C ALA A 167 -7.14 17.30 -3.89
N LYS A 168 -8.40 16.94 -4.15
CA LYS A 168 -9.50 17.14 -3.19
C LYS A 168 -9.31 16.28 -1.94
N LEU A 169 -8.97 15.01 -2.10
CA LEU A 169 -8.69 14.09 -0.99
C LEU A 169 -7.54 14.62 -0.12
N ASN A 170 -6.44 15.06 -0.73
CA ASN A 170 -5.30 15.63 -0.01
C ASN A 170 -5.70 16.85 0.84
N ARG A 171 -6.51 17.76 0.30
CA ARG A 171 -7.03 18.89 1.07
C ARG A 171 -7.90 18.46 2.25
N ILE A 172 -8.75 17.47 2.06
CA ILE A 172 -9.60 16.88 3.11
C ILE A 172 -8.73 16.28 4.22
N ILE A 173 -7.69 15.54 3.85
CA ILE A 173 -6.76 14.91 4.80
C ILE A 173 -5.98 15.98 5.58
N LEU A 174 -5.41 16.98 4.91
CA LEU A 174 -4.64 18.04 5.55
C LEU A 174 -5.48 18.87 6.52
N LYS A 175 -6.77 19.09 6.21
CA LYS A 175 -7.71 19.78 7.09
C LYS A 175 -8.34 18.89 8.15
N ASN A 176 -8.09 17.61 8.12
CA ASN A 176 -8.73 16.60 8.98
C ASN A 176 -10.28 16.66 8.92
N ASP A 177 -10.83 16.90 7.72
CA ASP A 177 -12.25 17.11 7.48
C ASP A 177 -12.96 15.75 7.28
N ILE A 178 -13.36 15.12 8.36
CA ILE A 178 -14.05 13.81 8.36
C ILE A 178 -15.40 13.87 7.63
N PRO A 179 -16.28 14.88 7.82
CA PRO A 179 -17.53 14.99 7.07
C PRO A 179 -17.30 15.04 5.55
N ALA A 180 -16.34 15.87 5.07
CA ALA A 180 -16.00 15.95 3.66
C ALA A 180 -15.44 14.63 3.12
N PHE A 181 -14.65 13.90 3.92
CA PHE A 181 -14.17 12.57 3.57
C PHE A 181 -15.33 11.60 3.34
N LYS A 182 -16.27 11.51 4.26
CA LYS A 182 -17.45 10.65 4.15
C LYS A 182 -18.29 10.97 2.91
N LYS A 183 -18.50 12.27 2.63
CA LYS A 183 -19.22 12.73 1.46
C LYS A 183 -18.53 12.31 0.15
N LEU A 184 -17.21 12.51 0.07
CA LEU A 184 -16.42 12.08 -1.10
C LEU A 184 -16.47 10.57 -1.27
N TYR A 185 -16.30 9.80 -0.19
CA TYR A 185 -16.33 8.34 -0.21
C TYR A 185 -17.67 7.80 -0.73
N THR A 186 -18.78 8.38 -0.29
CA THR A 186 -20.12 7.98 -0.72
C THR A 186 -20.39 8.32 -2.19
N ALA A 187 -19.82 9.42 -2.69
CA ALA A 187 -19.95 9.84 -4.08
C ALA A 187 -19.19 8.94 -5.07
N LEU A 188 -18.14 8.24 -4.60
CA LEU A 188 -17.35 7.31 -5.41
C LEU A 188 -17.98 5.91 -5.34
N LYS A 189 -18.93 5.66 -6.21
CA LYS A 189 -19.58 4.33 -6.36
C LYS A 189 -18.75 3.41 -7.26
#